data_6e28b0145fd6d0c5775350c8f2b46536
#
_entry.id   6e28b0145fd6d0c5775350c8f2b46536
#
_cell.length_a   1.000
_cell.length_b   1.000
_cell.length_c   1.000
_cell.angle_alpha   90.00
_cell.angle_beta   90.00
_cell.angle_gamma   90.00
#
_symmetry.space_group_name_H-M   'P 1'
#
loop_
_entity.id
_entity.type
_entity.pdbx_description
1 polymer ?
#
loop_
_entity_poly.entity_id
_entity_poly.type
_entity_poly.pdbx_seq_one_letter_code
_entity_poly.pdbx_strand_id
1 'polypeptide(L)'
;LHEVIAQTMEFLTAPRIDISSWESGRYLPTPTIIEAARALYAGHSVESISRSDAGAKNLSNTSKAIDHIIEDARRTGKKVICFVTGVPGAGKTLVGLDVANRHLDKNSSTYSVFLSGNGPLVSVLREALARDTIARASSDGITIKKGEARQKVATFIQNVHHFRDDCLADERAPPEHVVLFDEAQRAWTLEQTTNFMARKKNRPGFDQSDPEFLISCVDRHPDWAVVVCLVGGGQEINT
;
A
#
# COMPACT_ATOMS: atom_id res chain seq x y z
N LEU A 1 -11.89 -40.32 16.22
CA LEU A 1 -11.65 -38.89 16.24
C LEU A 1 -11.66 -38.34 17.68
N HIS A 2 -12.64 -38.69 18.50
CA HIS A 2 -12.75 -38.28 19.91
C HIS A 2 -11.53 -38.67 20.75
N GLU A 3 -11.03 -39.91 20.60
CA GLU A 3 -9.83 -40.40 21.31
C GLU A 3 -8.55 -39.64 20.88
N VAL A 4 -8.41 -39.34 19.60
CA VAL A 4 -7.24 -38.58 19.10
C VAL A 4 -7.25 -37.15 19.64
N ILE A 5 -8.44 -36.52 19.70
CA ILE A 5 -8.59 -35.17 20.27
C ILE A 5 -8.27 -35.21 21.77
N ALA A 6 -8.78 -36.19 22.53
CA ALA A 6 -8.54 -36.31 23.96
C ALA A 6 -7.05 -36.51 24.26
N GLN A 7 -6.36 -37.42 23.53
CA GLN A 7 -4.91 -37.65 23.66
C GLN A 7 -4.09 -36.38 23.29
N THR A 8 -4.50 -35.63 22.27
CA THR A 8 -3.81 -34.37 21.90
C THR A 8 -3.99 -33.31 22.99
N MET A 9 -5.15 -33.26 23.64
CA MET A 9 -5.42 -32.30 24.71
C MET A 9 -4.64 -32.60 26.01
N GLU A 10 -4.24 -33.86 26.27
CA GLU A 10 -3.39 -34.23 27.42
C GLU A 10 -1.99 -33.61 27.36
N PHE A 11 -1.49 -33.27 26.15
CA PHE A 11 -0.18 -32.65 25.95
C PHE A 11 -0.22 -31.10 25.97
N LEU A 12 -1.40 -30.51 26.04
CA LEU A 12 -1.55 -29.06 26.05
C LEU A 12 -1.42 -28.51 27.48
N THR A 13 -0.24 -28.03 27.83
CA THR A 13 0.06 -27.39 29.14
C THR A 13 -0.23 -25.89 29.17
N ALA A 14 -1.09 -25.40 28.31
CA ALA A 14 -1.48 -23.99 28.28
C ALA A 14 -2.41 -23.62 29.44
N PRO A 15 -2.32 -22.40 29.98
CA PRO A 15 -3.28 -21.91 30.99
C PRO A 15 -4.70 -21.96 30.40
N ARG A 16 -5.69 -22.22 31.26
CA ARG A 16 -7.11 -22.25 30.85
C ARG A 16 -7.49 -20.90 30.26
N ILE A 17 -8.08 -20.95 29.08
CA ILE A 17 -8.66 -19.77 28.44
C ILE A 17 -9.89 -19.36 29.26
N ASP A 18 -9.94 -18.12 29.72
CA ASP A 18 -11.15 -17.53 30.27
C ASP A 18 -12.15 -17.32 29.12
N ILE A 19 -13.21 -18.12 29.12
CA ILE A 19 -14.24 -18.12 28.07
C ILE A 19 -14.90 -16.75 27.98
N SER A 20 -15.14 -16.07 29.09
CA SER A 20 -15.77 -14.75 29.11
C SER A 20 -14.88 -13.68 28.42
N SER A 21 -13.58 -13.72 28.70
CA SER A 21 -12.59 -12.86 28.02
C SER A 21 -12.47 -13.19 26.55
N TRP A 22 -12.57 -14.49 26.20
CA TRP A 22 -12.50 -14.92 24.80
C TRP A 22 -13.75 -14.54 24.01
N GLU A 23 -14.96 -14.72 24.60
CA GLU A 23 -16.24 -14.33 23.99
C GLU A 23 -16.41 -12.80 23.86
N SER A 24 -15.87 -12.03 24.82
CA SER A 24 -15.86 -10.58 24.78
C SER A 24 -14.76 -10.00 23.88
N GLY A 25 -13.85 -10.85 23.42
CA GLY A 25 -12.79 -10.48 22.48
C GLY A 25 -13.38 -9.90 21.21
N ARG A 26 -12.86 -8.74 20.78
CA ARG A 26 -13.31 -8.07 19.56
C ARG A 26 -12.99 -8.93 18.33
N TYR A 27 -14.00 -9.56 17.76
CA TYR A 27 -13.93 -10.20 16.46
C TYR A 27 -14.83 -9.45 15.48
N LEU A 28 -14.22 -8.85 14.46
CA LEU A 28 -14.96 -8.25 13.34
C LEU A 28 -14.73 -9.11 12.08
N PRO A 29 -15.78 -9.30 11.25
CA PRO A 29 -15.59 -9.87 9.92
C PRO A 29 -14.47 -9.13 9.20
N THR A 30 -13.64 -9.86 8.43
CA THR A 30 -12.60 -9.23 7.62
C THR A 30 -13.26 -8.36 6.57
N PRO A 31 -13.05 -7.04 6.58
CA PRO A 31 -13.52 -6.23 5.46
C PRO A 31 -12.77 -6.64 4.19
N THR A 32 -13.46 -6.56 3.07
CA THR A 32 -12.78 -6.65 1.77
C THR A 32 -11.80 -5.50 1.65
N ILE A 33 -10.77 -5.66 0.78
CA ILE A 33 -9.81 -4.56 0.54
C ILE A 33 -10.50 -3.27 0.07
N ILE A 34 -11.64 -3.38 -0.60
CA ILE A 34 -12.44 -2.25 -1.07
C ILE A 34 -13.10 -1.53 0.11
N GLU A 35 -13.74 -2.27 1.02
CA GLU A 35 -14.37 -1.71 2.23
C GLU A 35 -13.33 -1.05 3.12
N ALA A 36 -12.19 -1.70 3.31
CA ALA A 36 -11.07 -1.15 4.07
C ALA A 36 -10.53 0.14 3.45
N ALA A 37 -10.29 0.15 2.14
CA ALA A 37 -9.82 1.34 1.42
C ALA A 37 -10.84 2.50 1.51
N ARG A 38 -12.14 2.21 1.39
CA ARG A 38 -13.20 3.22 1.55
C ARG A 38 -13.25 3.78 2.98
N ALA A 39 -13.13 2.93 3.98
CA ALA A 39 -13.09 3.36 5.38
C ALA A 39 -11.89 4.27 5.65
N LEU A 40 -10.67 3.88 5.22
CA LEU A 40 -9.48 4.72 5.33
C LEU A 40 -9.66 6.07 4.60
N TYR A 41 -10.15 6.03 3.38
CA TYR A 41 -10.39 7.24 2.58
C TYR A 41 -11.47 8.16 3.20
N ALA A 42 -12.37 7.58 4.00
CA ALA A 42 -13.35 8.31 4.81
C ALA A 42 -12.77 8.90 6.12
N GLY A 43 -11.49 8.66 6.41
CA GLY A 43 -10.81 9.15 7.60
C GLY A 43 -10.92 8.20 8.81
N HIS A 44 -11.42 6.96 8.63
CA HIS A 44 -11.37 5.97 9.69
C HIS A 44 -9.93 5.49 9.91
N SER A 45 -9.60 5.18 11.17
CA SER A 45 -8.27 4.66 11.49
C SER A 45 -8.12 3.19 11.11
N VAL A 46 -6.88 2.75 10.90
CA VAL A 46 -6.57 1.35 10.59
C VAL A 46 -6.98 0.40 11.72
N GLU A 47 -7.00 0.89 12.96
CA GLU A 47 -7.46 0.14 14.12
C GLU A 47 -8.96 -0.19 14.03
N SER A 48 -9.77 0.75 13.53
CA SER A 48 -11.24 0.58 13.45
C SER A 48 -11.68 -0.47 12.44
N ILE A 49 -10.82 -0.78 11.47
CA ILE A 49 -11.08 -1.75 10.39
C ILE A 49 -10.34 -3.07 10.56
N SER A 50 -9.53 -3.22 11.60
CA SER A 50 -8.82 -4.46 11.89
C SER A 50 -9.73 -5.50 12.56
N ARG A 51 -9.46 -6.79 12.27
CA ARG A 51 -10.20 -7.94 12.80
C ARG A 51 -10.05 -8.18 14.29
N SER A 52 -8.89 -7.84 14.82
CA SER A 52 -8.53 -8.14 16.20
C SER A 52 -7.70 -7.00 16.78
N ASP A 53 -7.71 -6.87 18.10
CA ASP A 53 -6.93 -5.84 18.79
C ASP A 53 -5.42 -5.99 18.57
N ALA A 54 -4.91 -7.22 18.52
CA ALA A 54 -3.50 -7.49 18.21
C ALA A 54 -3.14 -7.05 16.78
N GLY A 55 -3.99 -7.36 15.80
CA GLY A 55 -3.84 -6.91 14.43
C GLY A 55 -3.92 -5.38 14.31
N ALA A 56 -4.91 -4.77 14.97
CA ALA A 56 -5.10 -3.33 15.04
C ALA A 56 -3.83 -2.62 15.54
N LYS A 57 -3.30 -3.08 16.67
CA LYS A 57 -2.09 -2.51 17.28
C LYS A 57 -0.87 -2.65 16.38
N ASN A 58 -0.70 -3.82 15.73
CA ASN A 58 0.40 -4.07 14.82
C ASN A 58 0.35 -3.16 13.58
N LEU A 59 -0.82 -3.05 12.95
CA LEU A 59 -1.01 -2.19 11.77
C LEU A 59 -0.78 -0.71 12.13
N SER A 60 -1.32 -0.24 13.24
CA SER A 60 -1.12 1.13 13.73
C SER A 60 0.34 1.43 14.02
N ASN A 61 1.05 0.54 14.71
CA ASN A 61 2.47 0.71 15.01
C ASN A 61 3.30 0.75 13.72
N THR A 62 3.00 -0.11 12.75
CA THR A 62 3.70 -0.13 11.46
C THR A 62 3.46 1.16 10.68
N SER A 63 2.23 1.63 10.61
CA SER A 63 1.89 2.91 9.97
C SER A 63 2.61 4.08 10.62
N LYS A 64 2.60 4.17 11.95
CA LYS A 64 3.32 5.22 12.70
C LYS A 64 4.83 5.16 12.49
N ALA A 65 5.41 3.96 12.43
CA ALA A 65 6.84 3.80 12.15
C ALA A 65 7.21 4.33 10.75
N ILE A 66 6.36 4.09 9.75
CA ILE A 66 6.56 4.63 8.40
C ILE A 66 6.45 6.16 8.42
N ASP A 67 5.46 6.75 9.11
CA ASP A 67 5.35 8.20 9.24
C ASP A 67 6.59 8.83 9.91
N HIS A 68 7.13 8.19 10.95
CA HIS A 68 8.37 8.64 11.57
C HIS A 68 9.56 8.61 10.60
N ILE A 69 9.66 7.57 9.76
CA ILE A 69 10.69 7.47 8.73
C ILE A 69 10.54 8.61 7.70
N ILE A 70 9.31 8.88 7.25
CA ILE A 70 9.00 9.96 6.31
C ILE A 70 9.42 11.32 6.90
N GLU A 71 9.00 11.62 8.13
CA GLU A 71 9.30 12.89 8.79
C GLU A 71 10.81 13.03 9.10
N ASP A 72 11.49 11.94 9.50
CA ASP A 72 12.93 11.97 9.72
C ASP A 72 13.71 12.18 8.41
N ALA A 73 13.34 11.49 7.33
CA ALA A 73 13.93 11.67 6.02
C ALA A 73 13.79 13.12 5.54
N ARG A 74 12.59 13.70 5.67
CA ARG A 74 12.32 15.10 5.34
C ARG A 74 13.16 16.05 6.17
N ARG A 75 13.20 15.86 7.49
CA ARG A 75 13.93 16.73 8.43
C ARG A 75 15.44 16.68 8.23
N THR A 76 15.97 15.51 7.85
CA THR A 76 17.43 15.28 7.73
C THR A 76 17.94 15.36 6.31
N GLY A 77 17.08 15.59 5.31
CA GLY A 77 17.46 15.64 3.90
C GLY A 77 18.00 14.32 3.38
N LYS A 78 17.36 13.19 3.76
CA LYS A 78 17.80 11.85 3.38
C LYS A 78 16.89 11.16 2.40
N LYS A 79 17.46 10.31 1.57
CA LYS A 79 16.74 9.36 0.72
C LYS A 79 16.72 8.01 1.41
N VAL A 80 15.53 7.42 1.59
CA VAL A 80 15.34 6.21 2.39
C VAL A 80 14.54 5.17 1.60
N ILE A 81 14.98 3.92 1.66
CA ILE A 81 14.20 2.76 1.23
C ILE A 81 13.81 1.98 2.48
N CYS A 82 12.51 1.78 2.67
CA CYS A 82 11.94 1.05 3.79
C CYS A 82 11.26 -0.23 3.29
N PHE A 83 11.60 -1.38 3.87
CA PHE A 83 10.95 -2.65 3.57
C PHE A 83 9.99 -3.04 4.68
N VAL A 84 8.72 -3.22 4.34
CA VAL A 84 7.67 -3.75 5.23
C VAL A 84 7.40 -5.19 4.81
N THR A 85 7.86 -6.13 5.62
CA THR A 85 7.71 -7.56 5.35
C THR A 85 6.61 -8.17 6.21
N GLY A 86 6.00 -9.25 5.74
CA GLY A 86 5.00 -9.98 6.51
C GLY A 86 4.33 -11.07 5.69
N VAL A 87 3.74 -12.03 6.40
CA VAL A 87 3.00 -13.14 5.77
C VAL A 87 1.80 -12.65 4.95
N PRO A 88 1.29 -13.44 4.01
CA PRO A 88 0.03 -13.13 3.32
C PRO A 88 -1.10 -12.86 4.32
N GLY A 89 -1.89 -11.83 4.08
CA GLY A 89 -2.97 -11.42 4.98
C GLY A 89 -2.57 -10.62 6.22
N ALA A 90 -1.29 -10.30 6.44
CA ALA A 90 -0.82 -9.48 7.56
C ALA A 90 -1.23 -7.99 7.49
N GLY A 91 -1.91 -7.57 6.41
CA GLY A 91 -2.42 -6.19 6.28
C GLY A 91 -1.43 -5.19 5.66
N LYS A 92 -0.37 -5.65 4.99
CA LYS A 92 0.63 -4.76 4.34
C LYS A 92 0.00 -3.75 3.38
N THR A 93 -0.82 -4.21 2.46
CA THR A 93 -1.57 -3.33 1.52
C THR A 93 -2.41 -2.30 2.27
N LEU A 94 -3.02 -2.70 3.40
CA LEU A 94 -3.82 -1.80 4.22
C LEU A 94 -2.97 -0.71 4.88
N VAL A 95 -1.80 -1.06 5.41
CA VAL A 95 -0.81 -0.10 5.92
C VAL A 95 -0.38 0.88 4.83
N GLY A 96 -0.06 0.38 3.64
CA GLY A 96 0.31 1.23 2.51
C GLY A 96 -0.79 2.21 2.11
N LEU A 97 -2.04 1.76 2.03
CA LEU A 97 -3.20 2.61 1.74
C LEU A 97 -3.46 3.63 2.86
N ASP A 98 -3.28 3.25 4.13
CA ASP A 98 -3.43 4.14 5.27
C ASP A 98 -2.39 5.27 5.26
N VAL A 99 -1.12 4.94 5.06
CA VAL A 99 -0.05 5.94 4.94
C VAL A 99 -0.28 6.84 3.72
N ALA A 100 -0.59 6.27 2.55
CA ALA A 100 -0.87 7.06 1.35
C ALA A 100 -2.04 8.01 1.55
N ASN A 101 -3.10 7.56 2.24
CA ASN A 101 -4.27 8.39 2.51
C ASN A 101 -3.98 9.57 3.45
N ARG A 102 -3.05 9.42 4.38
CA ARG A 102 -2.66 10.52 5.29
C ARG A 102 -1.80 11.59 4.61
N HIS A 103 -1.16 11.26 3.51
CA HIS A 103 -0.28 12.14 2.75
C HIS A 103 -0.85 12.51 1.37
N LEU A 104 -2.18 12.78 1.29
CA LEU A 104 -2.90 13.08 0.04
C LEU A 104 -2.75 14.51 -0.46
N ASP A 105 -2.35 15.44 0.39
CA ASP A 105 -2.28 16.84 0.02
C ASP A 105 -1.08 17.09 -0.93
N LYS A 106 -1.39 17.42 -2.17
CA LYS A 106 -0.40 17.74 -3.20
C LYS A 106 0.46 18.97 -2.89
N ASN A 107 -0.03 19.84 -2.03
CA ASN A 107 0.72 21.02 -1.58
C ASN A 107 1.60 20.69 -0.37
N SER A 108 1.42 19.52 0.22
CA SER A 108 2.28 19.05 1.29
C SER A 108 3.62 18.58 0.73
N SER A 109 4.69 18.88 1.44
CA SER A 109 6.01 18.35 1.13
C SER A 109 6.09 16.82 1.29
N THR A 110 5.13 16.20 1.97
CA THR A 110 5.06 14.74 2.17
C THR A 110 4.08 14.05 1.23
N TYR A 111 3.69 14.70 0.12
CA TYR A 111 2.78 14.12 -0.85
C TYR A 111 3.23 12.73 -1.30
N SER A 112 2.29 11.79 -1.32
CA SER A 112 2.58 10.37 -1.55
C SER A 112 1.75 9.74 -2.66
N VAL A 113 2.27 8.64 -3.22
CA VAL A 113 1.55 7.78 -4.15
C VAL A 113 1.62 6.31 -3.73
N PHE A 114 0.49 5.61 -3.82
CA PHE A 114 0.40 4.17 -3.68
C PHE A 114 0.47 3.52 -5.06
N LEU A 115 1.49 2.73 -5.30
CA LEU A 115 1.74 2.01 -6.55
C LEU A 115 1.47 0.52 -6.37
N SER A 116 0.78 -0.09 -7.33
CA SER A 116 0.63 -1.54 -7.37
C SER A 116 0.76 -2.07 -8.80
N GLY A 117 1.43 -3.20 -8.96
CA GLY A 117 1.51 -3.94 -10.23
C GLY A 117 0.19 -4.67 -10.58
N ASN A 118 -0.74 -4.80 -9.63
CA ASN A 118 -2.04 -5.43 -9.84
C ASN A 118 -3.04 -4.44 -10.47
N GLY A 119 -3.02 -4.35 -11.80
CA GLY A 119 -3.90 -3.44 -12.56
C GLY A 119 -5.39 -3.59 -12.25
N PRO A 120 -5.97 -4.81 -12.22
CA PRO A 120 -7.34 -5.04 -11.77
C PRO A 120 -7.64 -4.46 -10.39
N LEU A 121 -6.79 -4.69 -9.38
CA LEU A 121 -6.95 -4.12 -8.04
C LEU A 121 -6.96 -2.60 -8.07
N VAL A 122 -6.00 -1.97 -8.74
CA VAL A 122 -5.93 -0.51 -8.91
C VAL A 122 -7.21 0.03 -9.54
N SER A 123 -7.72 -0.61 -10.59
CA SER A 123 -8.94 -0.18 -11.28
C SER A 123 -10.17 -0.24 -10.38
N VAL A 124 -10.31 -1.33 -9.62
CA VAL A 124 -11.43 -1.53 -8.69
C VAL A 124 -11.37 -0.54 -7.54
N LEU A 125 -10.19 -0.33 -6.92
CA LEU A 125 -10.00 0.65 -5.86
C LEU A 125 -10.32 2.08 -6.34
N ARG A 126 -9.80 2.47 -7.50
CA ARG A 126 -10.08 3.80 -8.08
C ARG A 126 -11.57 4.04 -8.31
N GLU A 127 -12.28 3.09 -8.89
CA GLU A 127 -13.72 3.23 -9.12
C GLU A 127 -14.51 3.28 -7.80
N ALA A 128 -14.17 2.42 -6.82
CA ALA A 128 -14.83 2.40 -5.53
C ALA A 128 -14.66 3.71 -4.76
N LEU A 129 -13.44 4.25 -4.70
CA LEU A 129 -13.14 5.51 -4.02
C LEU A 129 -13.71 6.73 -4.76
N ALA A 130 -13.76 6.70 -6.09
CA ALA A 130 -14.39 7.76 -6.87
C ALA A 130 -15.91 7.81 -6.61
N ARG A 131 -16.58 6.66 -6.55
CA ARG A 131 -18.00 6.59 -6.17
C ARG A 131 -18.25 7.07 -4.76
N ASP A 132 -17.38 6.70 -3.83
CA ASP A 132 -17.47 7.14 -2.43
C ASP A 132 -17.26 8.65 -2.31
N THR A 133 -16.33 9.23 -3.05
CA THR A 133 -16.13 10.68 -3.14
C THR A 133 -17.39 11.40 -3.61
N ILE A 134 -18.05 10.89 -4.66
CA ILE A 134 -19.30 11.47 -5.19
C ILE A 134 -20.43 11.37 -4.17
N ALA A 135 -20.58 10.19 -3.53
CA ALA A 135 -21.65 9.97 -2.55
C ALA A 135 -21.52 10.89 -1.34
N ARG A 136 -20.30 11.05 -0.80
CA ARG A 136 -20.04 11.97 0.32
C ARG A 136 -20.28 13.43 -0.07
N ALA A 137 -19.76 13.89 -1.20
CA ALA A 137 -20.01 15.23 -1.68
C ALA A 137 -21.50 15.51 -1.85
N SER A 138 -22.26 14.54 -2.39
CA SER A 138 -23.71 14.67 -2.52
C SER A 138 -24.43 14.79 -1.17
N SER A 139 -23.95 14.08 -0.13
CA SER A 139 -24.49 14.20 1.24
C SER A 139 -24.24 15.60 1.83
N ASP A 140 -23.14 16.22 1.43
CA ASP A 140 -22.77 17.60 1.82
C ASP A 140 -23.40 18.67 0.90
N GLY A 141 -24.30 18.27 0.00
CA GLY A 141 -24.94 19.19 -0.97
C GLY A 141 -24.03 19.65 -2.13
N ILE A 142 -22.87 19.00 -2.30
CA ILE A 142 -21.89 19.33 -3.33
C ILE A 142 -21.99 18.35 -4.49
N THR A 143 -22.05 18.86 -5.72
CA THR A 143 -22.04 18.01 -6.93
C THR A 143 -20.64 17.93 -7.51
N ILE A 144 -20.08 16.71 -7.55
CA ILE A 144 -18.78 16.42 -8.19
C ILE A 144 -19.02 15.55 -9.42
N LYS A 145 -18.40 15.92 -10.54
CA LYS A 145 -18.44 15.13 -11.77
C LYS A 145 -17.63 13.83 -11.61
N LYS A 146 -18.12 12.73 -12.21
CA LYS A 146 -17.46 11.43 -12.14
C LYS A 146 -15.99 11.46 -12.64
N GLY A 147 -15.72 12.25 -13.67
CA GLY A 147 -14.36 12.44 -14.20
C GLY A 147 -13.42 13.09 -13.18
N GLU A 148 -13.90 14.12 -12.50
CA GLU A 148 -13.16 14.83 -11.46
C GLU A 148 -12.87 13.94 -10.25
N ALA A 149 -13.86 13.19 -9.76
CA ALA A 149 -13.68 12.24 -8.68
C ALA A 149 -12.64 11.14 -9.04
N ARG A 150 -12.72 10.60 -10.26
CA ARG A 150 -11.75 9.62 -10.76
C ARG A 150 -10.34 10.20 -10.86
N GLN A 151 -10.20 11.43 -11.35
CA GLN A 151 -8.93 12.11 -11.46
C GLN A 151 -8.31 12.34 -10.07
N LYS A 152 -9.11 12.76 -9.09
CA LYS A 152 -8.67 12.94 -7.70
C LYS A 152 -8.10 11.66 -7.12
N VAL A 153 -8.78 10.53 -7.30
CA VAL A 153 -8.29 9.22 -6.79
C VAL A 153 -7.07 8.73 -7.58
N ALA A 154 -7.03 8.96 -8.89
CA ALA A 154 -5.92 8.55 -9.74
C ALA A 154 -4.60 9.22 -9.38
N THR A 155 -4.60 10.29 -8.62
CA THR A 155 -3.37 10.98 -8.21
C THR A 155 -2.60 10.25 -7.11
N PHE A 156 -3.26 9.47 -6.26
CA PHE A 156 -2.59 8.80 -5.15
C PHE A 156 -2.63 7.27 -5.19
N ILE A 157 -3.46 6.66 -6.05
CA ILE A 157 -3.43 5.22 -6.34
C ILE A 157 -3.13 5.05 -7.80
N GLN A 158 -1.98 4.48 -8.13
CA GLN A 158 -1.55 4.32 -9.51
C GLN A 158 -1.08 2.89 -9.81
N ASN A 159 -1.17 2.51 -11.07
CA ASN A 159 -0.47 1.33 -11.55
C ASN A 159 1.01 1.68 -11.72
N VAL A 160 1.90 0.81 -11.25
CA VAL A 160 3.34 1.03 -11.33
C VAL A 160 3.84 1.27 -12.76
N HIS A 161 3.20 0.63 -13.74
CA HIS A 161 3.57 0.82 -15.14
C HIS A 161 3.22 2.20 -15.69
N HIS A 162 2.13 2.83 -15.20
CA HIS A 162 1.81 4.22 -15.56
C HIS A 162 2.79 5.19 -14.93
N PHE A 163 3.10 5.03 -13.64
CA PHE A 163 4.12 5.84 -12.96
C PHE A 163 5.47 5.75 -13.67
N ARG A 164 5.88 4.53 -14.05
CA ARG A 164 7.08 4.32 -14.87
C ARG A 164 7.02 5.09 -16.18
N ASP A 165 5.90 5.01 -16.91
CA ASP A 165 5.74 5.65 -18.21
C ASP A 165 5.79 7.19 -18.10
N ASP A 166 5.20 7.74 -17.03
CA ASP A 166 5.27 9.17 -16.71
C ASP A 166 6.73 9.60 -16.42
N CYS A 167 7.46 8.83 -15.63
CA CYS A 167 8.88 9.08 -15.34
C CYS A 167 9.81 8.89 -16.56
N LEU A 168 9.41 8.09 -17.55
CA LEU A 168 10.12 7.97 -18.82
C LEU A 168 9.87 9.16 -19.75
N ALA A 169 8.70 9.79 -19.64
CA ALA A 169 8.33 10.94 -20.44
C ALA A 169 8.88 12.26 -19.87
N ASP A 170 9.06 12.32 -18.55
CA ASP A 170 9.60 13.49 -17.85
C ASP A 170 10.79 13.08 -16.97
N GLU A 171 11.95 13.66 -17.23
CA GLU A 171 13.18 13.38 -16.48
C GLU A 171 13.30 14.18 -15.17
N ARG A 172 12.36 15.08 -14.88
CA ARG A 172 12.30 15.79 -13.61
C ARG A 172 11.91 14.83 -12.48
N ALA A 173 12.15 15.25 -11.24
CA ALA A 173 11.64 14.52 -10.09
C ALA A 173 10.10 14.44 -10.13
N PRO A 174 9.49 13.30 -9.80
CA PRO A 174 8.04 13.19 -9.68
C PRO A 174 7.54 14.13 -8.57
N PRO A 175 6.26 14.56 -8.59
CA PRO A 175 5.74 15.41 -7.52
C PRO A 175 5.71 14.72 -6.16
N GLU A 176 5.73 13.39 -6.13
CA GLU A 176 5.66 12.58 -4.93
C GLU A 176 7.04 12.36 -4.32
N HIS A 177 7.25 12.83 -3.09
CA HIS A 177 8.43 12.51 -2.28
C HIS A 177 8.34 11.14 -1.60
N VAL A 178 7.13 10.60 -1.48
CA VAL A 178 6.86 9.32 -0.82
C VAL A 178 6.17 8.37 -1.79
N VAL A 179 6.81 7.23 -2.05
CA VAL A 179 6.28 6.18 -2.91
C VAL A 179 6.08 4.91 -2.10
N LEU A 180 4.83 4.42 -2.06
CA LEU A 180 4.49 3.15 -1.44
C LEU A 180 4.26 2.11 -2.54
N PHE A 181 5.12 1.11 -2.61
CA PHE A 181 5.10 0.09 -3.65
C PHE A 181 4.56 -1.24 -3.10
N ASP A 182 3.32 -1.56 -3.46
CA ASP A 182 2.65 -2.79 -3.03
C ASP A 182 3.06 -3.99 -3.89
N GLU A 183 3.20 -5.15 -3.23
CA GLU A 183 3.67 -6.40 -3.84
C GLU A 183 5.03 -6.22 -4.55
N ALA A 184 5.95 -5.50 -3.93
CA ALA A 184 7.24 -5.11 -4.54
C ALA A 184 8.07 -6.33 -5.00
N GLN A 185 7.89 -7.52 -4.39
CA GLN A 185 8.53 -8.77 -4.81
C GLN A 185 8.05 -9.26 -6.19
N ARG A 186 6.94 -8.74 -6.71
CA ARG A 186 6.42 -9.07 -8.05
C ARG A 186 6.88 -8.12 -9.14
N ALA A 187 7.74 -7.16 -8.82
CA ALA A 187 8.31 -6.24 -9.79
C ALA A 187 9.10 -6.99 -10.88
N TRP A 188 9.12 -6.42 -12.05
CA TRP A 188 9.81 -7.04 -13.18
C TRP A 188 11.32 -7.06 -12.99
N THR A 189 11.91 -8.19 -13.33
CA THR A 189 13.37 -8.36 -13.36
C THR A 189 13.99 -7.49 -14.45
N LEU A 190 15.32 -7.34 -14.43
CA LEU A 190 16.07 -6.64 -15.46
C LEU A 190 15.73 -7.15 -16.85
N GLU A 191 15.73 -8.47 -17.05
CA GLU A 191 15.44 -9.10 -18.35
C GLU A 191 14.02 -8.78 -18.84
N GLN A 192 13.02 -8.91 -17.98
CA GLN A 192 11.63 -8.62 -18.31
C GLN A 192 11.45 -7.15 -18.69
N THR A 193 12.04 -6.24 -17.93
CA THR A 193 11.93 -4.80 -18.17
C THR A 193 12.67 -4.40 -19.44
N THR A 194 13.90 -4.87 -19.66
CA THR A 194 14.70 -4.61 -20.87
C THR A 194 13.96 -5.09 -22.12
N ASN A 195 13.44 -6.31 -22.11
CA ASN A 195 12.67 -6.86 -23.21
C ASN A 195 11.40 -6.03 -23.54
N PHE A 196 10.68 -5.60 -22.51
CA PHE A 196 9.51 -4.75 -22.69
C PHE A 196 9.88 -3.38 -23.24
N MET A 197 10.90 -2.74 -22.70
CA MET A 197 11.37 -1.42 -23.12
C MET A 197 11.82 -1.42 -24.57
N ALA A 198 12.57 -2.44 -24.99
CA ALA A 198 13.01 -2.57 -26.37
C ALA A 198 11.82 -2.78 -27.34
N ARG A 199 10.90 -3.69 -26.99
CA ARG A 199 9.81 -4.11 -27.90
C ARG A 199 8.61 -3.17 -27.92
N LYS A 200 8.26 -2.55 -26.77
CA LYS A 200 7.02 -1.79 -26.61
C LYS A 200 7.21 -0.29 -26.46
N LYS A 201 8.39 0.13 -26.01
CA LYS A 201 8.72 1.55 -25.76
C LYS A 201 9.79 2.10 -26.73
N ASN A 202 10.29 1.26 -27.64
CA ASN A 202 11.36 1.62 -28.57
C ASN A 202 12.61 2.22 -27.88
N ARG A 203 12.97 1.63 -26.74
CA ARG A 203 14.14 2.00 -25.94
C ARG A 203 15.11 0.82 -25.84
N PRO A 204 15.83 0.48 -26.93
CA PRO A 204 16.90 -0.52 -26.86
C PRO A 204 18.03 0.01 -26.00
N GLY A 205 18.62 -0.86 -25.17
CA GLY A 205 19.69 -0.47 -24.24
C GLY A 205 19.19 0.02 -22.87
N PHE A 206 17.90 -0.06 -22.57
CA PHE A 206 17.42 0.13 -21.22
C PHE A 206 17.96 -1.00 -20.32
N ASP A 207 18.60 -0.65 -19.21
CA ASP A 207 19.43 -1.56 -18.40
C ASP A 207 19.06 -1.58 -16.90
N GLN A 208 17.81 -1.23 -16.56
CA GLN A 208 17.31 -1.23 -15.18
C GLN A 208 16.12 -2.20 -15.03
N SER A 209 16.04 -2.88 -13.90
CA SER A 209 14.81 -3.56 -13.45
C SER A 209 13.73 -2.55 -13.07
N ASP A 210 12.45 -3.00 -12.92
CA ASP A 210 11.37 -2.10 -12.49
C ASP A 210 11.68 -1.41 -11.13
N PRO A 211 12.18 -2.14 -10.08
CA PRO A 211 12.53 -1.49 -8.82
C PRO A 211 13.67 -0.48 -8.95
N GLU A 212 14.72 -0.82 -9.68
CA GLU A 212 15.86 0.08 -9.90
C GLU A 212 15.41 1.36 -10.62
N PHE A 213 14.58 1.23 -11.65
CA PHE A 213 14.06 2.39 -12.36
C PHE A 213 13.16 3.24 -11.48
N LEU A 214 12.24 2.61 -10.70
CA LEU A 214 11.38 3.33 -9.76
C LEU A 214 12.19 4.10 -8.72
N ILE A 215 13.22 3.48 -8.14
CA ILE A 215 14.12 4.13 -7.19
C ILE A 215 14.86 5.28 -7.86
N SER A 216 15.36 5.09 -9.09
CA SER A 216 16.07 6.14 -9.83
C SER A 216 15.19 7.35 -10.15
N CYS A 217 13.88 7.14 -10.39
CA CYS A 217 12.93 8.23 -10.60
C CYS A 217 12.76 9.07 -9.34
N VAL A 218 12.57 8.40 -8.19
CA VAL A 218 12.40 9.05 -6.89
C VAL A 218 13.71 9.69 -6.41
N ASP A 219 14.84 9.10 -6.77
CA ASP A 219 16.17 9.63 -6.47
C ASP A 219 16.50 10.98 -7.18
N ARG A 220 15.68 11.40 -8.15
CA ARG A 220 15.81 12.71 -8.80
C ARG A 220 15.49 13.88 -7.87
N HIS A 221 14.82 13.66 -6.74
CA HIS A 221 14.64 14.71 -5.74
C HIS A 221 15.99 15.19 -5.21
N PRO A 222 16.25 16.51 -5.17
CA PRO A 222 17.55 17.02 -4.74
C PRO A 222 17.76 16.95 -3.23
N ASP A 223 16.68 16.85 -2.46
CA ASP A 223 16.67 16.99 -1.00
C ASP A 223 16.40 15.67 -0.29
N TRP A 224 15.19 15.16 -0.34
CA TRP A 224 14.80 13.94 0.36
C TRP A 224 13.76 13.14 -0.42
N ALA A 225 13.66 11.86 -0.15
CA ALA A 225 12.62 10.99 -0.68
C ALA A 225 12.51 9.69 0.14
N VAL A 226 11.33 9.06 0.10
CA VAL A 226 11.10 7.76 0.76
C VAL A 226 10.41 6.79 -0.18
N VAL A 227 10.98 5.61 -0.36
CA VAL A 227 10.35 4.48 -1.04
C VAL A 227 10.01 3.41 0.00
N VAL A 228 8.74 3.10 0.17
CA VAL A 228 8.26 2.04 1.06
C VAL A 228 7.87 0.83 0.22
N CYS A 229 8.63 -0.25 0.33
CA CYS A 229 8.37 -1.51 -0.37
C CYS A 229 7.57 -2.45 0.54
N LEU A 230 6.33 -2.77 0.17
CA LEU A 230 5.50 -3.76 0.86
C LEU A 230 5.77 -5.13 0.23
N VAL A 231 6.41 -6.02 0.99
CA VAL A 231 6.93 -7.31 0.49
C VAL A 231 6.20 -8.47 1.14
N GLY A 232 5.58 -9.33 0.35
CA GLY A 232 4.94 -10.57 0.79
C GLY A 232 5.93 -11.74 0.73
N GLY A 233 6.24 -12.38 1.87
CA GLY A 233 7.03 -13.60 1.87
C GLY A 233 6.26 -14.79 1.28
N GLY A 234 6.95 -15.70 0.59
CA GLY A 234 6.38 -16.98 0.11
C GLY A 234 5.50 -16.89 -1.15
N GLN A 235 5.53 -15.77 -1.86
CA GLN A 235 4.84 -15.59 -3.16
C GLN A 235 5.83 -15.25 -4.28
N GLU A 236 7.03 -15.79 -4.22
CA GLU A 236 8.03 -15.65 -5.28
C GLU A 236 7.57 -16.45 -6.51
N ILE A 237 6.93 -15.77 -7.47
CA ILE A 237 6.38 -16.38 -8.68
C ILE A 237 7.38 -16.26 -9.86
N ASN A 238 8.46 -15.51 -9.69
CA ASN A 238 9.44 -15.23 -10.74
C ASN A 238 10.83 -15.78 -10.36
N THR A 239 10.95 -17.09 -10.35
CA THR A 239 12.27 -17.77 -10.45
C THR A 239 12.45 -18.33 -11.84
#